data_3d9a16c1c31e8ccf4ff4dfee9a18b55d
#
_entry.id   3d9a16c1c31e8ccf4ff4dfee9a18b55d
#
_cell.length_a   1.000
_cell.length_b   1.000
_cell.length_c   1.000
_cell.angle_alpha   90.00
_cell.angle_beta   90.00
_cell.angle_gamma   90.00
#
_symmetry.space_group_name_H-M   'P 1'
#
loop_
_entity.id
_entity.type
_entity.pdbx_description
1 polymer ?
#
loop_
_entity_poly.entity_id
_entity_poly.type
_entity_poly.pdbx_seq_one_letter_code
_entity_poly.pdbx_strand_id
1 'polypeptide(L)'
;MKLFIDKLKNHIYWLKISSGLYDGMDDETFLKMAYKRKFGKELDLNNPVTFNEKLQWLKLNDRKPEYTEMVDKFMAKKYVASIIGQEHIIPTLGVWSRFDDIDFDKLPT
;
A
#
# COMPACT_ATOMS: atom_id res chain seq x y z
N MET A 1 5.41 32.45 5.50
CA MET A 1 4.62 32.43 4.25
C MET A 1 4.84 31.15 3.43
N LYS A 2 6.08 30.77 3.08
CA LYS A 2 6.40 29.54 2.30
C LYS A 2 5.81 28.26 2.91
N LEU A 3 5.99 28.03 4.21
CA LEU A 3 5.48 26.87 4.93
C LEU A 3 3.94 26.74 4.88
N PHE A 4 3.23 27.86 4.93
CA PHE A 4 1.77 27.87 4.83
C PHE A 4 1.30 27.50 3.42
N ILE A 5 1.96 28.03 2.40
CA ILE A 5 1.68 27.72 0.99
C ILE A 5 1.92 26.24 0.72
N ASP A 6 2.99 25.65 1.26
CA ASP A 6 3.32 24.24 1.09
C ASP A 6 2.29 23.32 1.79
N LYS A 7 1.82 23.69 2.99
CA LYS A 7 0.73 22.99 3.67
C LYS A 7 -0.58 23.06 2.87
N LEU A 8 -0.93 24.20 2.34
CA LEU A 8 -2.14 24.38 1.53
C LEU A 8 -2.07 23.55 0.24
N LYS A 9 -0.93 23.57 -0.46
CA LYS A 9 -0.68 22.75 -1.66
C LYS A 9 -0.79 21.25 -1.34
N ASN A 10 -0.30 20.81 -0.17
CA ASN A 10 -0.43 19.44 0.26
C ASN A 10 -1.88 19.06 0.55
N HIS A 11 -2.62 19.93 1.21
CA HIS A 11 -4.03 19.70 1.50
C HIS A 11 -4.86 19.57 0.21
N ILE A 12 -4.68 20.49 -0.75
CA ILE A 12 -5.32 20.42 -2.07
C ILE A 12 -4.96 19.13 -2.82
N TYR A 13 -3.71 18.67 -2.74
CA TYR A 13 -3.29 17.43 -3.37
C TYR A 13 -4.02 16.22 -2.78
N TRP A 14 -4.12 16.12 -1.46
CA TRP A 14 -4.85 15.03 -0.80
C TRP A 14 -6.35 15.07 -1.07
N LEU A 15 -6.95 16.26 -1.15
CA LEU A 15 -8.34 16.42 -1.57
C LEU A 15 -8.56 15.90 -3.00
N LYS A 16 -7.65 16.17 -3.92
CA LYS A 16 -7.71 15.66 -5.30
C LYS A 16 -7.59 14.15 -5.38
N ILE A 17 -6.73 13.53 -4.55
CA ILE A 17 -6.63 12.07 -4.46
C ILE A 17 -7.93 11.50 -3.91
N SER A 18 -8.44 12.02 -2.79
CA SER A 18 -9.63 11.50 -2.14
C SER A 18 -10.92 11.72 -2.95
N SER A 19 -10.93 12.70 -3.84
CA SER A 19 -12.07 12.95 -4.76
C SER A 19 -12.10 12.04 -5.99
N GLY A 20 -11.13 11.13 -6.16
CA GLY A 20 -11.02 10.28 -7.33
C GLY A 20 -10.57 10.99 -8.62
N LEU A 21 -10.12 12.24 -8.51
CA LEU A 21 -9.71 13.03 -9.71
C LEU A 21 -8.58 12.36 -10.51
N TYR A 22 -7.82 11.49 -9.88
CA TYR A 22 -6.69 10.78 -10.50
C TYR A 22 -6.98 9.32 -10.82
N ASP A 23 -8.22 8.82 -10.59
CA ASP A 23 -8.57 7.41 -10.79
C ASP A 23 -8.46 6.96 -12.25
N GLY A 24 -8.59 7.90 -13.21
CA GLY A 24 -8.37 7.62 -14.63
C GLY A 24 -6.93 7.82 -15.13
N MET A 25 -6.00 8.17 -14.24
CA MET A 25 -4.60 8.38 -14.60
C MET A 25 -3.87 7.04 -14.62
N ASP A 26 -3.01 6.83 -15.62
CA ASP A 26 -2.15 5.65 -15.66
C ASP A 26 -1.14 5.68 -14.50
N ASP A 27 -0.77 4.48 -14.05
CA ASP A 27 0.08 4.29 -12.87
C ASP A 27 1.45 4.96 -13.00
N GLU A 28 2.06 4.95 -14.19
CA GLU A 28 3.37 5.55 -14.42
C GLU A 28 3.30 7.07 -14.27
N THR A 29 2.32 7.70 -14.90
CA THR A 29 2.10 9.16 -14.80
C THR A 29 1.82 9.56 -13.36
N PHE A 30 0.97 8.82 -12.66
CA PHE A 30 0.69 9.06 -11.25
C PHE A 30 1.95 8.96 -10.38
N LEU A 31 2.78 7.92 -10.57
CA LEU A 31 4.02 7.73 -9.82
C LEU A 31 5.03 8.84 -10.08
N LYS A 32 5.21 9.27 -11.33
CA LYS A 32 6.09 10.39 -11.71
C LYS A 32 5.65 11.70 -11.04
N MET A 33 4.35 11.98 -11.07
CA MET A 33 3.78 13.17 -10.42
C MET A 33 3.98 13.14 -8.90
N ALA A 34 3.65 12.02 -8.25
CA ALA A 34 3.77 11.86 -6.81
C ALA A 34 5.24 11.93 -6.34
N TYR A 35 6.15 11.31 -7.09
CA TYR A 35 7.59 11.32 -6.83
C TYR A 35 8.18 12.74 -6.93
N LYS A 36 7.90 13.45 -8.04
CA LYS A 36 8.31 14.84 -8.24
C LYS A 36 7.81 15.74 -7.12
N ARG A 37 6.55 15.53 -6.70
CA ARG A 37 5.97 16.30 -5.60
C ARG A 37 6.70 16.05 -4.28
N LYS A 38 7.01 14.78 -3.95
CA LYS A 38 7.63 14.42 -2.68
C LYS A 38 9.11 14.77 -2.61
N PHE A 39 9.85 14.54 -3.69
CA PHE A 39 11.30 14.65 -3.70
C PHE A 39 11.82 15.87 -4.44
N GLY A 40 10.96 16.63 -5.14
CA GLY A 40 11.36 17.79 -5.94
C GLY A 40 12.18 17.45 -7.18
N LYS A 41 12.24 16.17 -7.58
CA LYS A 41 13.02 15.63 -8.69
C LYS A 41 12.14 14.82 -9.63
N GLU A 42 12.51 14.79 -10.92
CA GLU A 42 11.87 13.89 -11.87
C GLU A 42 12.20 12.42 -11.54
N LEU A 43 11.24 11.54 -11.78
CA LEU A 43 11.43 10.09 -11.64
C LEU A 43 11.90 9.51 -12.97
N ASP A 44 13.13 9.00 -13.02
CA ASP A 44 13.63 8.24 -14.16
C ASP A 44 13.41 6.75 -13.94
N LEU A 45 12.43 6.20 -14.65
CA LEU A 45 12.09 4.76 -14.59
C LEU A 45 12.93 3.93 -15.56
N ASN A 46 13.62 4.55 -16.54
CA ASN A 46 14.48 3.83 -17.47
C ASN A 46 15.84 3.52 -16.85
N ASN A 47 16.32 4.36 -15.93
CA ASN A 47 17.57 4.18 -15.22
C ASN A 47 17.43 4.52 -13.73
N PRO A 48 16.69 3.72 -12.93
CA PRO A 48 16.49 3.99 -11.51
C PRO A 48 17.78 3.73 -10.72
N VAL A 49 18.38 4.78 -10.19
CA VAL A 49 19.66 4.73 -9.46
C VAL A 49 19.43 4.61 -7.96
N THR A 50 18.59 5.49 -7.41
CA THR A 50 18.33 5.54 -5.97
C THR A 50 17.36 4.44 -5.51
N PHE A 51 17.41 4.10 -4.22
CA PHE A 51 16.46 3.15 -3.61
C PHE A 51 15.00 3.54 -3.87
N ASN A 52 14.66 4.83 -3.71
CA ASN A 52 13.30 5.29 -3.93
C ASN A 52 12.86 5.18 -5.40
N GLU A 53 13.73 5.42 -6.36
CA GLU A 53 13.44 5.24 -7.78
C GLU A 53 13.23 3.75 -8.11
N LYS A 54 14.08 2.86 -7.57
CA LYS A 54 13.93 1.41 -7.71
C LYS A 54 12.62 0.91 -7.12
N LEU A 55 12.17 1.44 -5.99
CA LEU A 55 10.86 1.12 -5.42
C LEU A 55 9.70 1.53 -6.35
N GLN A 56 9.77 2.69 -7.00
CA GLN A 56 8.73 3.10 -7.94
C GLN A 56 8.74 2.19 -9.20
N TRP A 57 9.91 1.82 -9.67
CA TRP A 57 10.06 0.88 -10.79
C TRP A 57 9.44 -0.49 -10.47
N LEU A 58 9.69 -1.02 -9.27
CA LEU A 58 9.13 -2.29 -8.81
C LEU A 58 7.58 -2.25 -8.76
N LYS A 59 6.98 -1.13 -8.35
CA LYS A 59 5.51 -0.99 -8.33
C LYS A 59 4.87 -1.17 -9.70
N LEU A 60 5.58 -0.85 -10.78
CA LEU A 60 5.09 -1.01 -12.16
C LEU A 60 5.43 -2.38 -12.74
N ASN A 61 6.61 -2.91 -12.44
CA ASN A 61 7.18 -4.04 -13.17
C ASN A 61 7.16 -5.35 -12.38
N ASP A 62 7.11 -5.31 -11.05
CA ASP A 62 7.06 -6.52 -10.21
C ASP A 62 5.66 -6.68 -9.60
N ARG A 63 4.70 -7.08 -10.43
CA ARG A 63 3.30 -7.34 -10.04
C ARG A 63 2.99 -8.81 -10.20
N LYS A 64 2.80 -9.51 -9.09
CA LYS A 64 2.46 -10.93 -9.05
C LYS A 64 1.14 -11.13 -8.32
N PRO A 65 0.26 -12.03 -8.80
CA PRO A 65 -1.00 -12.35 -8.13
C PRO A 65 -0.81 -12.76 -6.68
N GLU A 66 0.27 -13.48 -6.37
CA GLU A 66 0.59 -13.95 -5.02
C GLU A 66 0.79 -12.80 -4.02
N TYR A 67 1.16 -11.61 -4.47
CA TYR A 67 1.32 -10.46 -3.58
C TYR A 67 0.00 -10.02 -2.94
N THR A 68 -1.12 -10.21 -3.63
CA THR A 68 -2.45 -9.95 -3.07
C THR A 68 -2.76 -10.87 -1.90
N GLU A 69 -2.40 -12.16 -2.02
CA GLU A 69 -2.55 -13.12 -0.93
C GLU A 69 -1.61 -12.83 0.24
N MET A 70 -0.37 -12.39 -0.05
CA MET A 70 0.62 -12.05 0.98
C MET A 70 0.27 -10.81 1.80
N VAL A 71 -0.48 -9.85 1.25
CA VAL A 71 -0.91 -8.66 2.01
C VAL A 71 -2.21 -8.89 2.79
N ASP A 72 -3.00 -9.89 2.45
CA ASP A 72 -4.12 -10.34 3.25
C ASP A 72 -3.61 -11.13 4.46
N LYS A 73 -3.86 -10.62 5.67
CA LYS A 73 -3.32 -11.22 6.91
C LYS A 73 -3.78 -12.66 7.16
N PHE A 74 -4.98 -13.01 6.72
CA PHE A 74 -5.51 -14.37 6.88
C PHE A 74 -4.93 -15.31 5.82
N MET A 75 -4.90 -14.88 4.56
CA MET A 75 -4.33 -15.66 3.46
C MET A 75 -2.81 -15.83 3.61
N ALA A 76 -2.11 -14.77 4.05
CA ALA A 76 -0.67 -14.83 4.34
C ALA A 76 -0.31 -15.91 5.38
N LYS A 77 -1.12 -16.06 6.44
CA LYS A 77 -0.92 -17.16 7.43
C LYS A 77 -1.03 -18.53 6.77
N LYS A 78 -2.01 -18.74 5.90
CA LYS A 78 -2.16 -20.01 5.15
C LYS A 78 -0.98 -20.26 4.22
N TYR A 79 -0.54 -19.24 3.50
CA TYR A 79 0.61 -19.32 2.62
C TYR A 79 1.88 -19.71 3.39
N VAL A 80 2.17 -19.01 4.50
CA VAL A 80 3.35 -19.31 5.32
C VAL A 80 3.25 -20.70 5.96
N ALA A 81 2.05 -21.10 6.44
CA ALA A 81 1.81 -22.43 6.99
C ALA A 81 2.11 -23.56 5.99
N SER A 82 1.82 -23.33 4.70
CA SER A 82 2.13 -24.32 3.64
C SER A 82 3.62 -24.54 3.40
N ILE A 83 4.47 -23.57 3.81
CA ILE A 83 5.93 -23.62 3.62
C ILE A 83 6.63 -24.16 4.86
N ILE A 84 6.27 -23.68 6.06
CA ILE A 84 6.99 -23.99 7.30
C ILE A 84 6.24 -24.88 8.27
N GLY A 85 4.98 -25.21 8.00
CA GLY A 85 4.12 -26.00 8.87
C GLY A 85 3.17 -25.15 9.71
N GLN A 86 1.97 -25.69 9.98
CA GLN A 86 0.91 -25.02 10.76
C GLN A 86 1.31 -24.82 12.22
N GLU A 87 2.16 -25.66 12.76
CA GLU A 87 2.66 -25.61 14.14
C GLU A 87 3.51 -24.35 14.43
N HIS A 88 4.03 -23.72 13.39
CA HIS A 88 4.82 -22.47 13.49
C HIS A 88 4.00 -21.20 13.33
N ILE A 89 2.69 -21.33 13.11
CA ILE A 89 1.80 -20.20 12.88
C ILE A 89 1.02 -19.86 14.17
N ILE A 90 1.06 -18.59 14.55
CA ILE A 90 0.24 -18.08 15.66
C ILE A 90 -1.24 -18.35 15.35
N PRO A 91 -1.98 -19.02 16.26
CA PRO A 91 -3.38 -19.32 16.05
C PRO A 91 -4.22 -18.09 15.71
N THR A 92 -5.14 -18.24 14.78
CA THR A 92 -6.13 -17.22 14.46
C THR A 92 -7.36 -17.46 15.33
N LEU A 93 -7.69 -16.50 16.19
CA LEU A 93 -8.80 -16.61 17.15
C LEU A 93 -10.16 -16.38 16.50
N GLY A 94 -10.21 -15.68 15.38
CA GLY A 94 -11.43 -15.45 14.62
C GLY A 94 -11.16 -14.66 13.33
N VAL A 95 -12.10 -14.78 12.41
CA VAL A 95 -12.13 -14.02 11.15
C VAL A 95 -13.57 -13.59 10.92
N TRP A 96 -13.80 -12.29 10.78
CA TRP A 96 -15.11 -11.71 10.59
C TRP A 96 -15.13 -10.84 9.34
N SER A 97 -16.23 -10.86 8.62
CA SER A 97 -16.43 -10.02 7.43
C SER A 97 -16.91 -8.63 7.78
N ARG A 98 -17.53 -8.46 8.94
CA ARG A 98 -18.07 -7.17 9.42
C ARG A 98 -17.75 -7.00 10.90
N PHE A 99 -17.60 -5.76 11.33
CA PHE A 99 -17.35 -5.43 12.73
C PHE A 99 -18.49 -5.91 13.65
N ASP A 100 -19.73 -5.78 13.22
CA ASP A 100 -20.91 -6.14 14.00
C ASP A 100 -21.04 -7.66 14.25
N ASP A 101 -20.28 -8.49 13.51
CA ASP A 101 -20.26 -9.94 13.67
C ASP A 101 -19.33 -10.39 14.82
N ILE A 102 -18.58 -9.45 15.42
CA ILE A 102 -17.64 -9.74 16.51
C ILE A 102 -18.40 -9.87 17.83
N ASP A 103 -18.40 -11.07 18.40
CA ASP A 103 -18.88 -11.32 19.75
C ASP A 103 -17.71 -11.09 20.74
N PHE A 104 -17.67 -9.91 21.33
CA PHE A 104 -16.59 -9.49 22.22
C PHE A 104 -16.54 -10.31 23.51
N ASP A 105 -17.69 -10.86 23.96
CA ASP A 105 -17.78 -11.67 25.19
C ASP A 105 -17.13 -13.05 25.01
N LYS A 106 -16.96 -13.50 23.77
CA LYS A 106 -16.31 -14.78 23.41
C LYS A 106 -14.84 -14.63 23.04
N LEU A 107 -14.30 -13.43 23.05
CA LEU A 107 -12.87 -13.25 22.79
C LEU A 107 -12.06 -13.71 24.00
N PRO A 108 -10.91 -14.39 23.78
CA PRO A 108 -10.03 -14.78 24.87
C PRO A 108 -9.44 -13.54 25.52
N THR A 109 -9.41 -13.53 26.84
CA THR A 109 -8.77 -12.49 27.69
C THR A 109 -7.27 -12.70 27.79
#